data_3d44d22c7b178020262dd986234efaed
#
_entry.id   3d44d22c7b178020262dd986234efaed
#
_cell.length_a   1.000
_cell.length_b   1.000
_cell.length_c   1.000
_cell.angle_alpha   90.00
_cell.angle_beta   90.00
_cell.angle_gamma   90.00
#
_symmetry.space_group_name_H-M   'P 1'
#
loop_
_entity.id
_entity.type
_entity.pdbx_description
1 polymer ?
#
loop_
_entity_poly.entity_id
_entity_poly.type
_entity_poly.pdbx_seq_one_letter_code
_entity_poly.pdbx_strand_id
1 'polypeptide(L)'
;PTPLDDLKAALRFLTREKPNLLKMVLLASALNFVVLGYGAVGYAFVIRTQWGFDATVYGIADGLISVATLMGMLIVTMMAGRLKIGHMTKILTLLGLTVIPQGVACMLSGGNWTRLMALVAFACIGDVICSCANIIAVPAIQMRTPDAMLGKVMALLSALAMCMQPLGQMAYGWAFDHLPAAAIFIASGAVLIAMALLSASLFAHFDD
;
A
#
# COMPACT_ATOMS: atom_id res chain seq x y z
N PRO A 1 -8.84 -17.86 -26.83
CA PRO A 1 -8.35 -16.53 -26.49
C PRO A 1 -6.99 -16.67 -25.79
N THR A 2 -6.01 -15.88 -26.23
CA THR A 2 -4.71 -15.87 -25.59
C THR A 2 -4.79 -15.01 -24.32
N PRO A 3 -3.88 -15.21 -23.32
CA PRO A 3 -3.84 -14.34 -22.13
C PRO A 3 -3.73 -12.84 -22.47
N LEU A 4 -3.09 -12.50 -23.59
CA LEU A 4 -2.98 -11.14 -24.10
C LEU A 4 -4.33 -10.60 -24.61
N ASP A 5 -5.16 -11.45 -25.21
CA ASP A 5 -6.48 -11.05 -25.68
C ASP A 5 -7.41 -10.74 -24.51
N ASP A 6 -7.32 -11.53 -23.44
CA ASP A 6 -8.07 -11.30 -22.21
C ASP A 6 -7.64 -9.99 -21.52
N LEU A 7 -6.33 -9.69 -21.50
CA LEU A 7 -5.81 -8.44 -20.95
C LEU A 7 -6.29 -7.22 -21.76
N LYS A 8 -6.26 -7.31 -23.09
CA LYS A 8 -6.79 -6.27 -23.99
C LYS A 8 -8.30 -6.08 -23.82
N ALA A 9 -9.03 -7.19 -23.67
CA ALA A 9 -10.47 -7.14 -23.44
C ALA A 9 -10.80 -6.44 -22.09
N ALA A 10 -10.09 -6.77 -21.01
CA ALA A 10 -10.23 -6.09 -19.73
C ALA A 10 -9.93 -4.61 -19.81
N LEU A 11 -8.81 -4.24 -20.45
CA LEU A 11 -8.42 -2.83 -20.63
C LEU A 11 -9.46 -2.06 -21.46
N ARG A 12 -9.96 -2.64 -22.54
CA ARG A 12 -11.00 -2.03 -23.38
C ARG A 12 -12.30 -1.85 -22.60
N PHE A 13 -12.73 -2.85 -21.83
CA PHE A 13 -13.90 -2.77 -20.96
C PHE A 13 -13.75 -1.64 -19.94
N LEU A 14 -12.64 -1.60 -19.21
CA LEU A 14 -12.38 -0.59 -18.19
C LEU A 14 -12.28 0.83 -18.79
N THR A 15 -11.65 1.00 -19.95
CA THR A 15 -11.48 2.32 -20.57
C THR A 15 -12.76 2.86 -21.18
N ARG A 16 -13.61 2.00 -21.78
CA ARG A 16 -14.79 2.43 -22.53
C ARG A 16 -16.09 2.37 -21.73
N GLU A 17 -16.26 1.33 -20.92
CA GLU A 17 -17.53 1.06 -20.26
C GLU A 17 -17.51 1.44 -18.76
N LYS A 18 -16.36 1.31 -18.09
CA LYS A 18 -16.25 1.51 -16.64
C LYS A 18 -15.02 2.36 -16.26
N PRO A 19 -14.92 3.64 -16.67
CA PRO A 19 -13.74 4.47 -16.42
C PRO A 19 -13.45 4.70 -14.92
N ASN A 20 -14.47 4.72 -14.05
CA ASN A 20 -14.28 4.83 -12.61
C ASN A 20 -13.65 3.56 -12.02
N LEU A 21 -13.99 2.39 -12.55
CA LEU A 21 -13.37 1.13 -12.14
C LEU A 21 -11.89 1.08 -12.58
N LEU A 22 -11.57 1.61 -13.77
CA LEU A 22 -10.18 1.77 -14.20
C LEU A 22 -9.38 2.64 -13.22
N LYS A 23 -9.95 3.77 -12.78
CA LYS A 23 -9.29 4.65 -11.79
C LYS A 23 -9.02 3.92 -10.48
N MET A 24 -9.92 3.06 -10.01
CA MET A 24 -9.69 2.23 -8.82
C MET A 24 -8.55 1.22 -9.03
N VAL A 25 -8.51 0.56 -10.18
CA VAL A 25 -7.44 -0.39 -10.51
C VAL A 25 -6.08 0.31 -10.57
N LEU A 26 -6.02 1.49 -11.20
CA LEU A 26 -4.80 2.30 -11.28
C LEU A 26 -4.37 2.83 -9.91
N LEU A 27 -5.32 3.27 -9.09
CA LEU A 27 -5.04 3.72 -7.72
C LEU A 27 -4.48 2.56 -6.87
N ALA A 28 -5.09 1.38 -6.93
CA ALA A 28 -4.60 0.19 -6.22
C ALA A 28 -3.18 -0.18 -6.66
N SER A 29 -2.88 -0.10 -7.97
CA SER A 29 -1.55 -0.36 -8.52
C SER A 29 -0.53 0.68 -8.06
N ALA A 30 -0.89 1.97 -8.05
CA ALA A 30 -0.03 3.04 -7.57
C ALA A 30 0.22 2.94 -6.05
N LEU A 31 -0.79 2.53 -5.26
CA LEU A 31 -0.61 2.23 -3.84
C LEU A 31 0.39 1.09 -3.63
N ASN A 32 0.32 0.01 -4.43
CA ASN A 32 1.31 -1.07 -4.37
C ASN A 32 2.72 -0.57 -4.68
N PHE A 33 2.88 0.30 -5.70
CA PHE A 33 4.18 0.92 -6.01
C PHE A 33 4.77 1.65 -4.80
N VAL A 34 3.98 2.48 -4.13
CA VAL A 34 4.44 3.27 -2.99
C VAL A 34 4.65 2.39 -1.76
N VAL A 35 3.62 1.65 -1.33
CA VAL A 35 3.63 0.90 -0.04
C VAL A 35 4.64 -0.23 -0.05
N LEU A 36 4.65 -1.06 -1.11
CA LEU A 36 5.61 -2.16 -1.23
C LEU A 36 7.01 -1.64 -1.60
N GLY A 37 7.11 -0.49 -2.27
CA GLY A 37 8.37 0.14 -2.59
C GLY A 37 9.13 0.58 -1.32
N TYR A 38 8.54 1.48 -0.52
CA TYR A 38 9.22 1.94 0.71
C TYR A 38 9.30 0.84 1.78
N GLY A 39 8.29 -0.03 1.89
CA GLY A 39 8.26 -1.08 2.92
C GLY A 39 9.35 -2.12 2.73
N ALA A 40 9.42 -2.73 1.54
CA ALA A 40 10.38 -3.80 1.28
C ALA A 40 11.85 -3.34 1.31
N VAL A 41 12.13 -2.14 0.78
CA VAL A 41 13.51 -1.62 0.69
C VAL A 41 13.86 -0.76 1.89
N GLY A 42 12.96 0.13 2.31
CA GLY A 42 13.23 1.14 3.33
C GLY A 42 13.53 0.55 4.70
N TYR A 43 12.76 -0.44 5.14
CA TYR A 43 13.00 -1.06 6.45
C TYR A 43 14.33 -1.79 6.49
N ALA A 44 14.67 -2.55 5.44
CA ALA A 44 15.96 -3.21 5.33
C ALA A 44 17.11 -2.21 5.31
N PHE A 45 17.00 -1.15 4.51
CA PHE A 45 18.01 -0.10 4.40
C PHE A 45 18.24 0.62 5.73
N VAL A 46 17.17 1.10 6.37
CA VAL A 46 17.27 1.88 7.61
C VAL A 46 17.79 1.04 8.76
N ILE A 47 17.25 -0.15 8.97
CA ILE A 47 17.62 -1.00 10.10
C ILE A 47 19.04 -1.53 9.93
N ARG A 48 19.38 -2.06 8.75
CA ARG A 48 20.68 -2.71 8.54
C ARG A 48 21.78 -1.76 8.12
N THR A 49 21.52 -0.88 7.17
CA THR A 49 22.56 -0.01 6.57
C THR A 49 22.73 1.27 7.36
N GLN A 50 21.64 1.95 7.71
CA GLN A 50 21.74 3.26 8.38
C GLN A 50 21.97 3.12 9.89
N TRP A 51 21.33 2.18 10.58
CA TRP A 51 21.47 2.00 12.04
C TRP A 51 22.42 0.88 12.43
N GLY A 52 22.91 0.07 11.48
CA GLY A 52 23.93 -0.95 11.68
C GLY A 52 23.48 -2.17 12.50
N PHE A 53 22.17 -2.45 12.57
CA PHE A 53 21.69 -3.65 13.21
C PHE A 53 21.97 -4.90 12.35
N ASP A 54 22.12 -6.02 13.01
CA ASP A 54 22.34 -7.33 12.35
C ASP A 54 21.07 -7.86 11.65
N ALA A 55 21.24 -8.95 10.91
CA ALA A 55 20.15 -9.59 10.19
C ALA A 55 19.09 -10.18 11.14
N THR A 56 19.46 -10.54 12.35
CA THR A 56 18.56 -11.10 13.36
C THR A 56 17.56 -10.06 13.84
N VAL A 57 18.06 -8.86 14.17
CA VAL A 57 17.20 -7.73 14.60
C VAL A 57 16.26 -7.32 13.47
N TYR A 58 16.76 -7.24 12.23
CA TYR A 58 15.91 -6.97 11.08
C TYR A 58 14.84 -8.05 10.91
N GLY A 59 15.19 -9.33 10.99
CA GLY A 59 14.25 -10.44 10.87
C GLY A 59 13.17 -10.44 11.96
N ILE A 60 13.52 -10.07 13.20
CA ILE A 60 12.56 -9.92 14.29
C ILE A 60 11.61 -8.74 14.00
N ALA A 61 12.13 -7.60 13.56
CA ALA A 61 11.32 -6.44 13.20
C ALA A 61 10.34 -6.75 12.06
N ASP A 62 10.82 -7.37 10.98
CA ASP A 62 10.02 -7.79 9.83
C ASP A 62 8.97 -8.85 10.21
N GLY A 63 9.34 -9.80 11.09
CA GLY A 63 8.44 -10.78 11.67
C GLY A 63 7.31 -10.13 12.48
N LEU A 64 7.60 -9.12 13.31
CA LEU A 64 6.59 -8.38 14.07
C LEU A 64 5.62 -7.63 13.14
N ILE A 65 6.13 -6.98 12.09
CA ILE A 65 5.31 -6.31 11.09
C ILE A 65 4.42 -7.33 10.37
N SER A 66 4.96 -8.50 9.99
CA SER A 66 4.20 -9.57 9.34
C SER A 66 3.08 -10.11 10.26
N VAL A 67 3.35 -10.28 11.54
CA VAL A 67 2.33 -10.68 12.53
C VAL A 67 1.25 -9.61 12.65
N ALA A 68 1.64 -8.32 12.67
CA ALA A 68 0.68 -7.21 12.70
C ALA A 68 -0.23 -7.21 11.46
N THR A 69 0.32 -7.50 10.27
CA THR A 69 -0.45 -7.66 9.03
C THR A 69 -1.49 -8.79 9.16
N LEU A 70 -1.10 -9.97 9.65
CA LEU A 70 -2.01 -11.10 9.87
C LEU A 70 -3.09 -10.76 10.90
N MET A 71 -2.72 -10.16 12.02
CA MET A 71 -3.67 -9.71 13.04
C MET A 71 -4.63 -8.66 12.47
N GLY A 72 -4.11 -7.72 11.68
CA GLY A 72 -4.90 -6.72 10.96
C GLY A 72 -5.93 -7.37 10.05
N MET A 73 -5.53 -8.35 9.24
CA MET A 73 -6.46 -9.08 8.37
C MET A 73 -7.57 -9.78 9.15
N LEU A 74 -7.24 -10.42 10.27
CA LEU A 74 -8.23 -11.09 11.12
C LEU A 74 -9.23 -10.08 11.73
N ILE A 75 -8.74 -9.01 12.35
CA ILE A 75 -9.56 -7.96 12.96
C ILE A 75 -10.49 -7.33 11.91
N VAL A 76 -9.94 -6.97 10.76
CA VAL A 76 -10.70 -6.30 9.69
C VAL A 76 -11.73 -7.24 9.06
N THR A 77 -11.41 -8.53 8.92
CA THR A 77 -12.38 -9.54 8.44
C THR A 77 -13.58 -9.64 9.39
N MET A 78 -13.37 -9.58 10.70
CA MET A 78 -14.44 -9.54 11.69
C MET A 78 -15.28 -8.25 11.61
N MET A 79 -14.70 -7.16 11.11
CA MET A 79 -15.35 -5.87 10.93
C MET A 79 -15.83 -5.60 9.50
N ALA A 80 -15.61 -6.53 8.56
CA ALA A 80 -15.84 -6.33 7.13
C ALA A 80 -17.26 -5.84 6.80
N GLY A 81 -18.28 -6.29 7.53
CA GLY A 81 -19.66 -5.83 7.36
C GLY A 81 -19.93 -4.36 7.76
N ARG A 82 -19.00 -3.71 8.46
CA ARG A 82 -19.09 -2.31 8.89
C ARG A 82 -18.25 -1.35 8.04
N LEU A 83 -17.32 -1.90 7.26
CA LEU A 83 -16.42 -1.11 6.43
C LEU A 83 -17.03 -0.92 5.04
N LYS A 84 -17.24 0.34 4.67
CA LYS A 84 -17.75 0.74 3.35
C LYS A 84 -16.66 1.41 2.53
N ILE A 85 -16.84 1.44 1.21
CA ILE A 85 -15.89 2.08 0.30
C ILE A 85 -15.71 3.58 0.58
N GLY A 86 -16.76 4.26 1.07
CA GLY A 86 -16.68 5.66 1.49
C GLY A 86 -15.69 5.93 2.65
N HIS A 87 -15.31 4.92 3.40
CA HIS A 87 -14.24 5.05 4.40
C HIS A 87 -12.82 5.01 3.80
N MET A 88 -12.68 4.68 2.49
CA MET A 88 -11.39 4.48 1.85
C MET A 88 -10.49 5.72 1.93
N THR A 89 -11.03 6.91 1.69
CA THR A 89 -10.27 8.18 1.83
C THR A 89 -9.66 8.33 3.23
N LYS A 90 -10.45 8.06 4.28
CA LYS A 90 -9.98 8.15 5.66
C LYS A 90 -8.90 7.10 5.95
N ILE A 91 -9.09 5.86 5.48
CA ILE A 91 -8.15 4.75 5.66
C ILE A 91 -6.81 5.06 4.98
N LEU A 92 -6.84 5.52 3.74
CA LEU A 92 -5.62 5.89 3.01
C LEU A 92 -4.92 7.12 3.61
N THR A 93 -5.68 8.10 4.10
CA THR A 93 -5.12 9.25 4.83
C THR A 93 -4.46 8.81 6.13
N LEU A 94 -5.11 7.93 6.91
CA LEU A 94 -4.52 7.36 8.12
C LEU A 94 -3.27 6.54 7.80
N LEU A 95 -3.26 5.78 6.72
CA LEU A 95 -2.07 5.05 6.27
C LEU A 95 -0.90 6.02 6.03
N GLY A 96 -1.12 7.08 5.26
CA GLY A 96 -0.09 8.10 5.03
C GLY A 96 0.39 8.77 6.32
N LEU A 97 -0.54 9.03 7.26
CA LEU A 97 -0.21 9.58 8.58
C LEU A 97 0.63 8.64 9.46
N THR A 98 0.60 7.32 9.26
CA THR A 98 1.48 6.39 9.98
C THR A 98 2.88 6.30 9.35
N VAL A 99 3.03 6.65 8.09
CA VAL A 99 4.33 6.64 7.40
C VAL A 99 5.17 7.87 7.77
N ILE A 100 4.55 9.03 7.97
CA ILE A 100 5.26 10.27 8.36
C ILE A 100 6.06 10.09 9.67
N PRO A 101 5.48 9.56 10.77
CA PRO A 101 6.25 9.31 12.00
C PRO A 101 7.40 8.32 11.84
N GLN A 102 7.34 7.39 10.88
CA GLN A 102 8.47 6.50 10.57
C GLN A 102 9.67 7.30 10.06
N GLY A 103 9.42 8.32 9.22
CA GLY A 103 10.45 9.27 8.81
C GLY A 103 10.97 10.12 9.97
N VAL A 104 10.09 10.59 10.83
CA VAL A 104 10.47 11.33 12.04
C VAL A 104 11.33 10.46 12.97
N ALA A 105 11.01 9.15 13.11
CA ALA A 105 11.82 8.22 13.90
C ALA A 105 13.28 8.15 13.42
N CYS A 106 13.52 8.31 12.11
CA CYS A 106 14.87 8.37 11.57
C CYS A 106 15.65 9.63 11.99
N MET A 107 14.95 10.70 12.42
CA MET A 107 15.54 11.98 12.84
C MET A 107 15.69 12.13 14.36
N LEU A 108 15.10 11.23 15.16
CA LEU A 108 15.13 11.32 16.61
C LEU A 108 16.58 11.32 17.15
N SER A 109 16.83 12.15 18.15
CA SER A 109 18.13 12.25 18.84
C SER A 109 18.33 11.16 19.91
N GLY A 110 17.70 9.99 19.76
CA GLY A 110 17.78 8.87 20.67
C GLY A 110 18.76 7.78 20.22
N GLY A 111 18.94 6.76 21.05
CA GLY A 111 19.68 5.56 20.66
C GLY A 111 18.98 4.80 19.52
N ASN A 112 19.74 4.01 18.76
CA ASN A 112 19.20 3.25 17.62
C ASN A 112 18.03 2.34 17.99
N TRP A 113 18.00 1.81 19.21
CA TRP A 113 16.90 0.99 19.71
C TRP A 113 15.59 1.78 19.84
N THR A 114 15.62 3.02 20.35
CA THR A 114 14.42 3.87 20.45
C THR A 114 13.86 4.19 19.07
N ARG A 115 14.72 4.48 18.10
CA ARG A 115 14.36 4.73 16.71
C ARG A 115 13.73 3.49 16.08
N LEU A 116 14.32 2.30 16.28
CA LEU A 116 13.83 1.04 15.80
C LEU A 116 12.43 0.73 16.36
N MET A 117 12.25 0.87 17.67
CA MET A 117 10.95 0.63 18.31
C MET A 117 9.86 1.55 17.74
N ALA A 118 10.17 2.84 17.58
CA ALA A 118 9.24 3.80 16.99
C ALA A 118 8.89 3.45 15.54
N LEU A 119 9.89 3.14 14.70
CA LEU A 119 9.67 2.76 13.32
C LEU A 119 8.80 1.50 13.22
N VAL A 120 9.12 0.44 13.95
CA VAL A 120 8.38 -0.83 13.93
C VAL A 120 6.95 -0.65 14.45
N ALA A 121 6.74 0.14 15.52
CA ALA A 121 5.41 0.39 16.06
C ALA A 121 4.51 1.09 15.03
N PHE A 122 4.99 2.14 14.37
CA PHE A 122 4.22 2.82 13.34
C PHE A 122 4.07 1.98 12.06
N ALA A 123 5.04 1.15 11.72
CA ALA A 123 4.93 0.20 10.61
C ALA A 123 3.83 -0.84 10.90
N CYS A 124 3.78 -1.43 12.09
CA CYS A 124 2.71 -2.35 12.48
C CYS A 124 1.32 -1.71 12.40
N ILE A 125 1.17 -0.47 12.89
CA ILE A 125 -0.11 0.27 12.80
C ILE A 125 -0.46 0.52 11.32
N GLY A 126 0.51 0.91 10.50
CA GLY A 126 0.34 1.14 9.08
C GLY A 126 -0.13 -0.11 8.33
N ASP A 127 0.45 -1.27 8.63
CA ASP A 127 0.10 -2.55 7.99
C ASP A 127 -1.30 -3.03 8.37
N VAL A 128 -1.73 -2.82 9.61
CA VAL A 128 -3.13 -3.06 10.01
C VAL A 128 -4.08 -2.17 9.20
N ILE A 129 -3.77 -0.88 9.04
CA ILE A 129 -4.57 0.05 8.25
C ILE A 129 -4.55 -0.33 6.76
N CYS A 130 -3.41 -0.74 6.24
CA CYS A 130 -3.28 -1.21 4.86
C CYS A 130 -4.14 -2.46 4.60
N SER A 131 -4.23 -3.37 5.57
CA SER A 131 -5.12 -4.53 5.51
C SER A 131 -6.61 -4.11 5.39
N CYS A 132 -7.02 -3.04 6.09
CA CYS A 132 -8.36 -2.46 5.93
C CYS A 132 -8.62 -2.01 4.48
N ALA A 133 -7.66 -1.33 3.87
CA ALA A 133 -7.79 -0.86 2.49
C ALA A 133 -7.94 -2.03 1.50
N ASN A 134 -7.15 -3.09 1.66
CA ASN A 134 -7.20 -4.27 0.79
C ASN A 134 -8.53 -5.03 0.89
N ILE A 135 -9.06 -5.23 2.10
CA ILE A 135 -10.33 -5.93 2.34
C ILE A 135 -11.53 -5.17 1.77
N ILE A 136 -11.44 -3.84 1.64
CA ILE A 136 -12.50 -3.03 1.02
C ILE A 136 -12.31 -2.95 -0.49
N ALA A 137 -11.09 -2.68 -0.97
CA ALA A 137 -10.84 -2.37 -2.37
C ALA A 137 -11.10 -3.55 -3.30
N VAL A 138 -10.61 -4.74 -2.95
CA VAL A 138 -10.73 -5.92 -3.83
C VAL A 138 -12.18 -6.35 -4.02
N PRO A 139 -13.01 -6.56 -2.98
CA PRO A 139 -14.44 -6.86 -3.16
C PRO A 139 -15.19 -5.74 -3.86
N ALA A 140 -14.84 -4.48 -3.61
CA ALA A 140 -15.49 -3.35 -4.28
C ALA A 140 -15.27 -3.36 -5.81
N ILE A 141 -14.11 -3.78 -6.28
CA ILE A 141 -13.82 -4.00 -7.70
C ILE A 141 -14.59 -5.21 -8.21
N GLN A 142 -14.60 -6.32 -7.46
CA GLN A 142 -15.28 -7.55 -7.85
C GLN A 142 -16.80 -7.35 -8.02
N MET A 143 -17.45 -6.75 -7.05
CA MET A 143 -18.91 -6.53 -7.06
C MET A 143 -19.39 -5.62 -8.19
N ARG A 144 -18.50 -4.78 -8.74
CA ARG A 144 -18.83 -3.83 -9.83
C ARG A 144 -18.40 -4.32 -11.21
N THR A 145 -17.78 -5.49 -11.26
CA THR A 145 -17.36 -6.13 -12.50
C THR A 145 -18.35 -7.23 -12.87
N PRO A 146 -18.95 -7.21 -14.08
CA PRO A 146 -19.82 -8.30 -14.54
C PRO A 146 -19.10 -9.65 -14.53
N ASP A 147 -19.81 -10.74 -14.23
CA ASP A 147 -19.22 -12.09 -14.11
C ASP A 147 -18.42 -12.51 -15.34
N ALA A 148 -18.89 -12.15 -16.53
CA ALA A 148 -18.20 -12.45 -17.80
C ALA A 148 -16.83 -11.76 -17.94
N MET A 149 -16.59 -10.67 -17.20
CA MET A 149 -15.34 -9.88 -17.23
C MET A 149 -14.53 -10.00 -15.93
N LEU A 150 -15.10 -10.60 -14.88
CA LEU A 150 -14.49 -10.64 -13.54
C LEU A 150 -13.08 -11.24 -13.58
N GLY A 151 -12.90 -12.41 -14.17
CA GLY A 151 -11.60 -13.06 -14.27
C GLY A 151 -10.57 -12.22 -15.01
N LYS A 152 -10.99 -11.54 -16.10
CA LYS A 152 -10.10 -10.70 -16.92
C LYS A 152 -9.67 -9.42 -16.20
N VAL A 153 -10.59 -8.77 -15.48
CA VAL A 153 -10.31 -7.55 -14.70
C VAL A 153 -9.43 -7.89 -13.50
N MET A 154 -9.69 -9.01 -12.80
CA MET A 154 -8.85 -9.45 -11.69
C MET A 154 -7.45 -9.87 -12.13
N ALA A 155 -7.32 -10.51 -13.30
CA ALA A 155 -6.02 -10.82 -13.89
C ALA A 155 -5.24 -9.55 -14.24
N LEU A 156 -5.89 -8.53 -14.81
CA LEU A 156 -5.27 -7.23 -15.10
C LEU A 156 -4.83 -6.53 -13.81
N LEU A 157 -5.66 -6.49 -12.77
CA LEU A 157 -5.32 -5.92 -11.47
C LEU A 157 -4.09 -6.61 -10.87
N SER A 158 -4.09 -7.95 -10.87
CA SER A 158 -2.96 -8.73 -10.34
C SER A 158 -1.68 -8.48 -11.15
N ALA A 159 -1.76 -8.47 -12.48
CA ALA A 159 -0.62 -8.19 -13.33
C ALA A 159 -0.03 -6.80 -13.09
N LEU A 160 -0.88 -5.77 -12.99
CA LEU A 160 -0.45 -4.41 -12.67
C LEU A 160 0.18 -4.33 -11.28
N ALA A 161 -0.43 -4.93 -10.25
CA ALA A 161 0.10 -4.95 -8.90
C ALA A 161 1.48 -5.63 -8.84
N MET A 162 1.62 -6.79 -9.51
CA MET A 162 2.87 -7.54 -9.57
C MET A 162 3.98 -6.78 -10.34
N CYS A 163 3.64 -6.02 -11.38
CA CYS A 163 4.61 -5.18 -12.10
C CYS A 163 5.00 -3.94 -11.29
N MET A 164 4.06 -3.32 -10.57
CA MET A 164 4.30 -2.11 -9.80
C MET A 164 5.21 -2.35 -8.59
N GLN A 165 5.18 -3.54 -8.00
CA GLN A 165 6.02 -3.89 -6.86
C GLN A 165 7.53 -3.78 -7.17
N PRO A 166 8.11 -4.49 -8.15
CA PRO A 166 9.52 -4.37 -8.46
C PRO A 166 9.91 -2.99 -8.96
N LEU A 167 9.03 -2.31 -9.71
CA LEU A 167 9.27 -0.92 -10.14
C LEU A 167 9.35 0.02 -8.93
N GLY A 168 8.46 -0.15 -7.95
CA GLY A 168 8.52 0.58 -6.68
C GLY A 168 9.83 0.30 -5.95
N GLN A 169 10.19 -0.98 -5.79
CA GLN A 169 11.43 -1.36 -5.11
C GLN A 169 12.68 -0.77 -5.79
N MET A 170 12.74 -0.75 -7.12
CA MET A 170 13.84 -0.13 -7.87
C MET A 170 13.90 1.38 -7.64
N ALA A 171 12.76 2.07 -7.73
CA ALA A 171 12.69 3.52 -7.53
C ALA A 171 13.07 3.91 -6.10
N TYR A 172 12.54 3.20 -5.11
CA TYR A 172 12.84 3.43 -3.71
C TYR A 172 14.29 3.02 -3.35
N GLY A 173 14.81 1.94 -3.93
CA GLY A 173 16.21 1.55 -3.78
C GLY A 173 17.14 2.68 -4.22
N TRP A 174 16.92 3.20 -5.43
CA TRP A 174 17.66 4.36 -5.91
C TRP A 174 17.51 5.59 -4.99
N ALA A 175 16.28 5.85 -4.51
CA ALA A 175 16.02 6.99 -3.64
C ALA A 175 16.76 6.86 -2.30
N PHE A 176 16.74 5.69 -1.65
CA PHE A 176 17.42 5.45 -0.38
C PHE A 176 18.95 5.53 -0.50
N ASP A 177 19.53 5.25 -1.66
CA ASP A 177 20.95 5.40 -1.91
C ASP A 177 21.38 6.87 -2.06
N HIS A 178 20.46 7.78 -2.44
CA HIS A 178 20.81 9.17 -2.78
C HIS A 178 20.18 10.22 -1.88
N LEU A 179 19.13 9.88 -1.13
CA LEU A 179 18.35 10.82 -0.33
C LEU A 179 18.28 10.37 1.14
N PRO A 180 18.08 11.28 2.09
CA PRO A 180 17.88 10.93 3.49
C PRO A 180 16.62 10.08 3.69
N ALA A 181 16.75 8.96 4.40
CA ALA A 181 15.62 8.04 4.65
C ALA A 181 14.40 8.73 5.27
N ALA A 182 14.62 9.68 6.19
CA ALA A 182 13.58 10.49 6.79
C ALA A 182 12.74 11.22 5.74
N ALA A 183 13.38 11.85 4.77
CA ALA A 183 12.70 12.59 3.71
C ALA A 183 11.87 11.66 2.81
N ILE A 184 12.38 10.45 2.53
CA ILE A 184 11.69 9.46 1.70
C ILE A 184 10.40 8.98 2.40
N PHE A 185 10.45 8.60 3.69
CA PHE A 185 9.26 8.20 4.42
C PHE A 185 8.24 9.33 4.53
N ILE A 186 8.68 10.55 4.86
CA ILE A 186 7.78 11.72 4.96
C ILE A 186 7.14 12.01 3.60
N ALA A 187 7.92 12.01 2.52
CA ALA A 187 7.41 12.22 1.16
C ALA A 187 6.42 11.10 0.76
N SER A 188 6.72 9.84 1.07
CA SER A 188 5.83 8.71 0.80
C SER A 188 4.50 8.84 1.55
N GLY A 189 4.54 9.23 2.83
CA GLY A 189 3.33 9.51 3.61
C GLY A 189 2.53 10.67 3.01
N ALA A 190 3.19 11.76 2.59
CA ALA A 190 2.53 12.89 1.93
C ALA A 190 1.89 12.48 0.58
N VAL A 191 2.58 11.66 -0.22
CA VAL A 191 2.06 11.11 -1.48
C VAL A 191 0.82 10.24 -1.22
N LEU A 192 0.83 9.37 -0.21
CA LEU A 192 -0.33 8.55 0.15
C LEU A 192 -1.53 9.42 0.55
N ILE A 193 -1.31 10.48 1.34
CA ILE A 193 -2.35 11.44 1.71
C ILE A 193 -2.88 12.18 0.48
N ALA A 194 -2.00 12.64 -0.40
CA ALA A 194 -2.40 13.31 -1.64
C ALA A 194 -3.23 12.37 -2.54
N MET A 195 -2.82 11.10 -2.69
CA MET A 195 -3.58 10.09 -3.43
C MET A 195 -4.96 9.84 -2.80
N ALA A 196 -5.05 9.79 -1.47
CA ALA A 196 -6.32 9.65 -0.76
C ALA A 196 -7.27 10.82 -1.03
N LEU A 197 -6.78 12.05 -0.95
CA LEU A 197 -7.57 13.26 -1.17
C LEU A 197 -7.99 13.42 -2.64
N LEU A 198 -7.09 13.16 -3.58
CA LEU A 198 -7.39 13.22 -5.02
C LEU A 198 -8.41 12.16 -5.45
N SER A 199 -8.44 11.01 -4.78
CA SER A 199 -9.40 9.93 -5.05
C SER A 199 -10.68 10.02 -4.23
N ALA A 200 -10.83 11.02 -3.36
CA ALA A 200 -12.01 11.16 -2.50
C ALA A 200 -13.32 11.27 -3.32
N SER A 201 -13.31 12.05 -4.40
CA SER A 201 -14.46 12.16 -5.32
C SER A 201 -14.79 10.85 -6.02
N LEU A 202 -13.79 10.02 -6.32
CA LEU A 202 -13.97 8.70 -6.89
C LEU A 202 -14.73 7.79 -5.92
N PHE A 203 -14.32 7.76 -4.66
CA PHE A 203 -14.96 6.91 -3.65
C PHE A 203 -16.38 7.35 -3.31
N ALA A 204 -16.66 8.68 -3.31
CA ALA A 204 -18.00 9.20 -3.11
C ALA A 204 -19.02 8.70 -4.18
N HIS A 205 -18.61 8.56 -5.43
CA HIS A 205 -19.44 8.02 -6.51
C HIS A 205 -19.70 6.51 -6.43
N PHE A 206 -19.05 5.81 -5.51
CA PHE A 206 -19.25 4.38 -5.31
C PHE A 206 -20.12 4.05 -4.09
N ASP A 207 -20.52 5.03 -3.31
CA ASP A 207 -21.47 4.85 -2.18
C ASP A 207 -22.95 4.98 -2.62
N ASP A 208 -23.19 5.55 -3.82
CA ASP A 208 -24.51 5.62 -4.47
C ASP A 208 -24.74 4.37 -5.34
#